data_5f9caefe6c6aa23d6a8b276249e8a444
#
_entry.id   5f9caefe6c6aa23d6a8b276249e8a444
#
_cell.length_a   1.000
_cell.length_b   1.000
_cell.length_c   1.000
_cell.angle_alpha   90.00
_cell.angle_beta   90.00
_cell.angle_gamma   90.00
#
_symmetry.space_group_name_H-M   'P 1'
#
loop_
_entity.id
_entity.type
_entity.pdbx_description
1 polymer ?
#
loop_
_entity_poly.entity_id
_entity_poly.type
_entity_poly.pdbx_seq_one_letter_code
_entity_poly.pdbx_strand_id
1 'polypeptide(L)' 'MANLNRLKIVLAEQEKTGKWLSEQIGKSNCTVSKWCNNKAQPDLQTLEDIARVLGIDKRDLLTRTKPNNI' A
#
# COMPACT_ATOMS: atom_id res chain seq x y z
N MET A 1 16.77 -3.59 5.16
CA MET A 1 16.00 -3.42 3.95
C MET A 1 14.88 -2.42 4.17
N ALA A 2 14.76 -1.45 3.30
CA ALA A 2 13.78 -0.40 3.50
C ALA A 2 12.40 -0.84 3.01
N ASN A 3 11.38 -0.64 3.84
CA ASN A 3 10.01 -0.86 3.43
C ASN A 3 9.49 0.46 2.90
N LEU A 4 9.20 0.51 1.61
CA LEU A 4 8.78 1.76 0.97
C LEU A 4 7.30 2.04 1.11
N ASN A 5 6.50 1.04 1.47
CA ASN A 5 5.08 1.27 1.71
C ASN A 5 4.63 0.56 2.98
N ARG A 6 3.51 1.03 3.51
CA ARG A 6 2.91 0.48 4.72
C ARG A 6 1.60 -0.24 4.41
N LEU A 7 1.43 -0.72 3.20
CA LEU A 7 0.16 -1.28 2.77
C LEU A 7 -0.29 -2.44 3.66
N LYS A 8 0.63 -3.33 3.98
CA LYS A 8 0.31 -4.48 4.82
C LYS A 8 -0.20 -4.03 6.18
N ILE A 9 0.45 -3.02 6.75
CA ILE A 9 0.07 -2.50 8.07
C ILE A 9 -1.31 -1.85 8.00
N VAL A 10 -1.55 -1.04 6.98
CA VAL A 10 -2.82 -0.33 6.84
C VAL A 10 -3.95 -1.32 6.63
N LEU A 11 -3.74 -2.34 5.82
CA LEU A 11 -4.76 -3.36 5.61
C LEU A 11 -5.09 -4.07 6.93
N ALA A 12 -4.06 -4.40 7.71
CA ALA A 12 -4.28 -5.05 9.00
C ALA A 12 -5.03 -4.14 9.96
N GLU A 13 -4.69 -2.86 9.98
CA GLU A 13 -5.38 -1.91 10.85
C GLU A 13 -6.86 -1.78 10.50
N GLN A 14 -7.20 -1.91 9.23
CA GLN A 14 -8.58 -1.82 8.79
C GLN A 14 -9.26 -3.18 8.71
N GLU A 15 -8.56 -4.23 9.10
CA GLU A 15 -9.07 -5.60 9.07
C GLU A 15 -9.47 -6.02 7.65
N LYS A 16 -8.67 -5.61 6.67
CA LYS A 16 -8.86 -5.97 5.28
C LYS A 16 -7.75 -6.89 4.81
N THR A 17 -8.00 -7.65 3.75
CA THR A 17 -7.01 -8.57 3.21
C THR A 17 -6.48 -8.04 1.88
N GLY A 18 -5.32 -8.57 1.47
CA GLY A 18 -4.80 -8.26 0.14
C GLY A 18 -5.73 -8.73 -0.95
N LYS A 19 -6.40 -9.87 -0.74
CA LYS A 19 -7.38 -10.35 -1.71
C LYS A 19 -8.52 -9.36 -1.88
N TRP A 20 -9.04 -8.84 -0.77
CA TRP A 20 -10.08 -7.84 -0.82
C TRP A 20 -9.63 -6.63 -1.64
N LEU A 21 -8.42 -6.16 -1.37
CA LEU A 21 -7.90 -5.00 -2.08
C LEU A 21 -7.74 -5.29 -3.56
N SER A 22 -7.23 -6.46 -3.92
CA SER A 22 -7.04 -6.81 -5.32
C SER A 22 -8.36 -6.75 -6.09
N GLU A 23 -9.44 -7.19 -5.45
CA GLU A 23 -10.76 -7.15 -6.05
C GLU A 23 -11.26 -5.71 -6.21
N GLN A 24 -10.95 -4.85 -5.25
CA GLN A 24 -11.43 -3.47 -5.29
C GLN A 24 -10.75 -2.66 -6.40
N ILE A 25 -9.49 -2.91 -6.66
CA ILE A 25 -8.75 -2.10 -7.63
C ILE A 25 -8.47 -2.83 -8.94
N GLY A 26 -8.98 -4.04 -9.08
CA GLY A 26 -8.85 -4.78 -10.35
C GLY A 26 -7.44 -5.27 -10.64
N LYS A 27 -6.65 -5.54 -9.61
CA LYS A 27 -5.30 -6.08 -9.78
C LYS A 27 -5.26 -7.52 -9.28
N SER A 28 -4.24 -8.26 -9.71
CA SER A 28 -4.12 -9.64 -9.28
C SER A 28 -3.70 -9.71 -7.82
N ASN A 29 -4.11 -10.79 -7.17
CA ASN A 29 -3.73 -11.04 -5.79
C ASN A 29 -2.21 -11.15 -5.65
N CYS A 30 -1.56 -11.73 -6.65
CA CYS A 30 -0.11 -11.86 -6.66
C CYS A 30 0.56 -10.48 -6.68
N THR A 31 0.04 -9.56 -7.49
CA THR A 31 0.57 -8.21 -7.56
C THR A 31 0.44 -7.49 -6.23
N VAL A 32 -0.73 -7.58 -5.60
CA VAL A 32 -0.97 -6.95 -4.30
C VAL A 32 -0.05 -7.55 -3.24
N SER A 33 0.16 -8.86 -3.29
CA SER A 33 1.05 -9.52 -2.35
C SER A 33 2.48 -9.00 -2.47
N LYS A 34 2.94 -8.75 -3.68
CA LYS A 34 4.26 -8.17 -3.87
C LYS A 34 4.37 -6.79 -3.25
N TRP A 35 3.31 -5.99 -3.37
CA TRP A 35 3.30 -4.67 -2.73
C TRP A 35 3.35 -4.79 -1.21
N CYS A 36 2.56 -5.70 -0.66
CA CYS A 36 2.51 -5.89 0.79
C CYS A 36 3.86 -6.34 1.36
N ASN A 37 4.60 -7.10 0.57
CA ASN A 37 5.90 -7.60 1.00
C ASN A 37 7.06 -6.70 0.54
N ASN A 38 6.74 -5.56 -0.05
CA ASN A 38 7.71 -4.59 -0.55
C ASN A 38 8.68 -5.17 -1.57
N LYS A 39 8.23 -6.19 -2.31
CA LYS A 39 9.00 -6.73 -3.43
C LYS A 39 8.79 -5.90 -4.70
N ALA A 40 7.68 -5.19 -4.77
CA ALA A 40 7.38 -4.26 -5.84
C ALA A 40 6.56 -3.14 -5.25
N GLN A 41 6.49 -2.01 -5.94
CA GLN A 41 5.75 -0.86 -5.45
C GLN A 41 4.66 -0.51 -6.45
N PRO A 42 3.49 -0.09 -5.99
CA PRO A 42 2.46 0.40 -6.90
C PRO A 42 2.88 1.76 -7.46
N ASP A 43 2.41 2.07 -8.67
CA ASP A 43 2.69 3.39 -9.24
C ASP A 43 1.78 4.43 -8.57
N LEU A 44 1.97 5.70 -8.94
CA LEU A 44 1.24 6.78 -8.29
C LEU A 44 -0.27 6.66 -8.47
N GLN A 45 -0.71 6.30 -9.67
CA GLN A 45 -2.14 6.15 -9.91
C GLN A 45 -2.73 5.04 -9.06
N THR A 46 -2.02 3.94 -8.96
CA THR A 46 -2.46 2.82 -8.15
C THR A 46 -2.48 3.17 -6.67
N LEU A 47 -1.47 3.93 -6.21
CA LEU A 47 -1.47 4.39 -4.83
C LEU A 47 -2.70 5.25 -4.54
N GLU A 48 -3.09 6.12 -5.46
CA GLU A 48 -4.28 6.94 -5.27
C GLU A 48 -5.54 6.07 -5.23
N ASP A 49 -5.62 5.06 -6.10
CA ASP A 49 -6.75 4.15 -6.09
C ASP A 49 -6.86 3.40 -4.77
N ILE A 50 -5.73 2.91 -4.28
CA ILE A 50 -5.69 2.19 -3.00
C ILE A 50 -6.13 3.12 -1.87
N ALA A 51 -5.59 4.33 -1.84
CA ALA A 51 -5.94 5.28 -0.79
C ALA A 51 -7.42 5.61 -0.82
N ARG A 52 -7.98 5.77 -2.01
CA ARG A 52 -9.40 6.08 -2.15
C ARG A 52 -10.26 4.94 -1.61
N VAL A 53 -9.91 3.71 -1.98
CA VAL A 53 -10.66 2.54 -1.56
C VAL A 53 -10.57 2.34 -0.05
N LEU A 54 -9.43 2.64 0.53
CA LEU A 54 -9.23 2.50 1.98
C LEU A 54 -9.69 3.72 2.76
N GLY A 55 -10.02 4.81 2.06
CA GLY A 55 -10.49 6.02 2.72
C GLY A 55 -9.40 6.76 3.48
N ILE A 56 -8.17 6.70 3.00
CA ILE A 56 -7.04 7.35 3.64
C ILE A 56 -6.29 8.22 2.64
N ASP A 57 -5.35 9.01 3.15
CA ASP A 57 -4.46 9.78 2.30
C ASP A 57 -3.38 8.85 1.75
N LYS A 58 -2.97 9.05 0.49
CA LYS A 58 -1.93 8.22 -0.10
C LYS A 58 -0.62 8.31 0.68
N ARG A 59 -0.40 9.42 1.39
CA ARG A 59 0.79 9.57 2.22
C ARG A 59 0.81 8.58 3.38
N ASP A 60 -0.35 8.10 3.79
CA ASP A 60 -0.44 7.11 4.85
C ASP A 60 0.02 5.74 4.39
N LEU A 61 0.13 5.54 3.08
CA LEU A 61 0.61 4.29 2.52
C LEU A 61 2.13 4.26 2.38
N LEU A 62 2.78 5.40 2.50
CA LEU A 62 4.22 5.48 2.31
C LEU A 62 4.94 5.43 3.65
N THR A 63 6.07 4.76 3.66
CA THR A 63 6.90 4.72 4.86
C THR A 63 7.48 6.10 5.08
N ARG A 64 7.32 6.62 6.30
CA ARG A 64 7.90 7.91 6.60
C ARG A 64 9.39 7.77 6.73
N THR A 65 10.09 8.48 5.87
CA THR A 65 11.52 8.56 6.00
C THR A 65 11.79 9.77 6.85
N LYS A 66 12.54 9.61 7.87
CA LYS A 66 12.98 10.77 8.60
C LYS A 66 13.80 11.62 7.67
N PRO A 67 13.46 12.90 7.58
CA PRO A 67 14.30 13.78 6.82
C PRO A 67 15.58 13.88 7.61
N ASN A 68 16.50 13.40 7.14
CA ASN A 68 17.68 13.47 7.86
C ASN A 68 18.23 14.77 7.97
N ASN A 69 18.11 14.95 7.99
CA ASN A 69 18.57 15.81 7.69
C ASN A 69 18.30 16.70 7.68
N ILE A 70 18.02 16.67 7.78
CA ILE A 70 17.93 17.42 7.63
C ILE A 70 18.08 17.69 8.22
#